data_f564792d77f651c16f230e9d44130efd
#
_entry.id   f564792d77f651c16f230e9d44130efd
#
_cell.length_a   1.000
_cell.length_b   1.000
_cell.length_c   1.000
_cell.angle_alpha   90.00
_cell.angle_beta   90.00
_cell.angle_gamma   90.00
#
_symmetry.space_group_name_H-M   'P 1'
#
loop_
_entity.id
_entity.type
_entity.pdbx_description
1 polymer ?
#
loop_
_entity_poly.entity_id
_entity_poly.type
_entity_poly.pdbx_seq_one_letter_code
_entity_poly.pdbx_strand_id
1 'polypeptide(L)'
;HISLNNADALDFITTPRSELPWVKRCINITDEWWQDCTFKEQLLHGIKSGDIWLNKVKYDNEGNRIRGNVCLEVYLPSRGTCLLQHCNLGACEFDDIPRAFTQGMQELCELHGRTGIGDSGEYLPSDTDRQVGLGMLGLANLLRRYGVTYEQFGEAIEQYNRFKSKPFHSAAYELVSQIASGINQAATIAREYNMVRAFAIAPTASCSYRSVDLDGYTCTPEIAPPISQTV
;
A
#
# COMPACT_ATOMS: atom_id res chain seq x y z
N HIS A 1 -8.59 -10.28 12.30
CA HIS A 1 -7.75 -11.33 11.69
C HIS A 1 -7.84 -12.62 12.50
N ILE A 2 -8.05 -13.76 11.83
CA ILE A 2 -7.99 -15.10 12.42
C ILE A 2 -7.10 -15.99 11.54
N SER A 3 -6.44 -16.99 12.13
CA SER A 3 -5.62 -17.95 11.37
C SER A 3 -6.50 -19.03 10.78
N LEU A 4 -6.20 -19.48 9.55
CA LEU A 4 -7.02 -20.49 8.84
C LEU A 4 -7.12 -21.81 9.59
N ASN A 5 -6.11 -22.16 10.37
CA ASN A 5 -6.09 -23.37 11.22
C ASN A 5 -6.73 -23.15 12.61
N ASN A 6 -7.39 -22.04 12.87
CA ASN A 6 -8.12 -21.81 14.10
C ASN A 6 -9.44 -22.58 14.08
N ALA A 7 -9.88 -23.11 15.22
CA ALA A 7 -11.12 -23.87 15.32
C ALA A 7 -12.36 -23.07 14.88
N ASP A 8 -12.37 -21.77 15.15
CA ASP A 8 -13.49 -20.87 14.84
C ASP A 8 -13.40 -20.26 13.43
N ALA A 9 -12.43 -20.68 12.60
CA ALA A 9 -12.19 -20.06 11.28
C ALA A 9 -13.38 -20.25 10.33
N LEU A 10 -14.04 -21.40 10.36
CA LEU A 10 -15.22 -21.67 9.53
C LEU A 10 -16.38 -20.74 9.91
N ASP A 11 -16.70 -20.64 11.19
CA ASP A 11 -17.77 -19.77 11.68
C ASP A 11 -17.47 -18.31 11.36
N PHE A 12 -16.21 -17.88 11.55
CA PHE A 12 -15.77 -16.54 11.21
C PHE A 12 -15.94 -16.21 9.72
N ILE A 13 -15.72 -17.17 8.83
CA ILE A 13 -15.86 -17.02 7.37
C ILE A 13 -17.33 -17.00 6.97
N THR A 14 -18.16 -17.87 7.56
CA THR A 14 -19.55 -18.11 7.14
C THR A 14 -20.56 -17.17 7.80
N THR A 15 -20.19 -16.49 8.88
CA THR A 15 -21.06 -15.49 9.51
C THR A 15 -21.51 -14.44 8.48
N PRO A 16 -22.82 -14.22 8.30
CA PRO A 16 -23.35 -13.26 7.34
C PRO A 16 -22.84 -11.84 7.60
N ARG A 17 -22.57 -11.08 6.53
CA ARG A 17 -22.16 -9.67 6.65
C ARG A 17 -23.22 -8.81 7.36
N SER A 18 -24.48 -9.17 7.22
CA SER A 18 -25.58 -8.48 7.92
C SER A 18 -25.48 -8.55 9.46
N GLU A 19 -24.84 -9.57 9.99
CA GLU A 19 -24.59 -9.71 11.43
C GLU A 19 -23.34 -8.94 11.89
N LEU A 20 -22.38 -8.71 10.97
CA LEU A 20 -21.11 -8.03 11.23
C LEU A 20 -20.84 -6.90 10.23
N PRO A 21 -21.76 -5.94 10.06
CA PRO A 21 -21.70 -4.95 8.97
C PRO A 21 -20.48 -4.03 9.03
N TRP A 22 -19.91 -3.84 10.22
CA TRP A 22 -18.76 -2.93 10.44
C TRP A 22 -17.43 -3.64 10.61
N VAL A 23 -17.41 -4.96 10.46
CA VAL A 23 -16.21 -5.77 10.66
C VAL A 23 -15.59 -6.14 9.32
N LYS A 24 -14.36 -5.69 9.08
CA LYS A 24 -13.53 -6.22 8.02
C LYS A 24 -12.90 -7.53 8.49
N ARG A 25 -13.15 -8.61 7.75
CA ARG A 25 -12.67 -9.95 8.10
C ARG A 25 -11.48 -10.35 7.26
N CYS A 26 -10.43 -10.84 7.90
CA CYS A 26 -9.22 -11.28 7.24
C CYS A 26 -8.76 -12.64 7.78
N ILE A 27 -8.43 -13.55 6.87
CA ILE A 27 -7.86 -14.86 7.18
C ILE A 27 -6.35 -14.81 6.97
N ASN A 28 -5.59 -15.15 8.01
CA ASN A 28 -4.16 -15.39 7.90
C ASN A 28 -3.92 -16.81 7.36
N ILE A 29 -3.10 -16.93 6.33
CA ILE A 29 -2.89 -18.16 5.60
C ILE A 29 -1.40 -18.50 5.45
N THR A 30 -1.08 -19.80 5.53
CA THR A 30 0.16 -20.40 5.04
C THR A 30 -0.17 -21.44 3.98
N ASP A 31 0.82 -21.86 3.21
CA ASP A 31 0.63 -22.90 2.19
C ASP A 31 0.21 -24.22 2.83
N GLU A 32 0.77 -24.57 4.01
CA GLU A 32 0.40 -25.74 4.80
C GLU A 32 -1.06 -25.68 5.26
N TRP A 33 -1.47 -24.60 5.92
CA TRP A 33 -2.86 -24.44 6.39
C TRP A 33 -3.87 -24.44 5.25
N TRP A 34 -3.46 -23.95 4.07
CA TRP A 34 -4.30 -24.03 2.88
C TRP A 34 -4.48 -25.48 2.40
N GLN A 35 -3.40 -26.26 2.38
CA GLN A 35 -3.48 -27.67 1.97
C GLN A 35 -4.41 -28.47 2.89
N ASP A 36 -4.32 -28.25 4.19
CA ASP A 36 -5.09 -28.98 5.22
C ASP A 36 -6.53 -28.45 5.41
N CYS A 37 -6.86 -27.32 4.80
CA CYS A 37 -8.17 -26.69 4.95
C CYS A 37 -9.29 -27.56 4.34
N THR A 38 -10.28 -27.94 5.16
CA THR A 38 -11.44 -28.75 4.75
C THR A 38 -12.62 -27.92 4.23
N PHE A 39 -12.61 -26.60 4.41
CA PHE A 39 -13.67 -25.66 4.01
C PHE A 39 -13.19 -24.63 2.97
N LYS A 40 -12.38 -25.09 2.00
CA LYS A 40 -11.84 -24.23 0.91
C LYS A 40 -12.93 -23.56 0.09
N GLU A 41 -14.04 -24.26 -0.16
CA GLU A 41 -15.15 -23.72 -0.95
C GLU A 41 -15.80 -22.51 -0.28
N GLN A 42 -16.04 -22.58 1.04
CA GLN A 42 -16.62 -21.49 1.81
C GLN A 42 -15.66 -20.29 1.84
N LEU A 43 -14.36 -20.54 2.03
CA LEU A 43 -13.35 -19.50 1.99
C LEU A 43 -13.30 -18.82 0.61
N LEU A 44 -13.27 -19.59 -0.48
CA LEU A 44 -13.27 -19.07 -1.84
C LEU A 44 -14.55 -18.29 -2.16
N HIS A 45 -15.69 -18.75 -1.65
CA HIS A 45 -16.94 -18.00 -1.78
C HIS A 45 -16.86 -16.66 -1.07
N GLY A 46 -16.37 -16.60 0.17
CA GLY A 46 -16.19 -15.36 0.92
C GLY A 46 -15.20 -14.39 0.27
N ILE A 47 -14.15 -14.90 -0.38
CA ILE A 47 -13.21 -14.07 -1.14
C ILE A 47 -13.88 -13.51 -2.39
N LYS A 48 -14.61 -14.32 -3.16
CA LYS A 48 -15.31 -13.89 -4.38
C LYS A 48 -16.40 -12.85 -4.09
N SER A 49 -17.10 -12.97 -2.96
CA SER A 49 -18.10 -11.99 -2.53
C SER A 49 -17.47 -10.68 -2.01
N GLY A 50 -16.16 -10.66 -1.77
CA GLY A 50 -15.47 -9.51 -1.20
C GLY A 50 -15.60 -9.41 0.33
N ASP A 51 -16.21 -10.38 1.00
CA ASP A 51 -16.41 -10.36 2.45
C ASP A 51 -15.17 -10.78 3.23
N ILE A 52 -14.34 -11.63 2.64
CA ILE A 52 -13.15 -12.19 3.28
C ILE A 52 -11.90 -11.75 2.53
N TRP A 53 -10.95 -11.20 3.28
CA TRP A 53 -9.63 -10.83 2.80
C TRP A 53 -8.59 -11.86 3.22
N LEU A 54 -7.53 -11.98 2.43
CA LEU A 54 -6.42 -12.88 2.73
C LEU A 54 -5.19 -12.10 3.15
N ASN A 55 -4.49 -12.62 4.15
CA ASN A 55 -3.21 -12.13 4.59
C ASN A 55 -2.21 -13.28 4.69
N LYS A 56 -1.18 -13.28 3.86
CA LYS A 56 -0.12 -14.29 3.93
C LYS A 56 0.70 -14.09 5.20
N VAL A 57 0.89 -15.15 5.98
CA VAL A 57 1.76 -15.12 7.16
C VAL A 57 3.20 -14.84 6.71
N LYS A 58 3.84 -13.86 7.34
CA LYS A 58 5.23 -13.47 7.09
C LYS A 58 6.02 -13.38 8.37
N TYR A 59 7.33 -13.50 8.22
CA TYR A 59 8.31 -13.36 9.28
C TYR A 59 9.38 -12.36 8.84
N ASP A 60 10.00 -11.68 9.80
CA ASP A 60 11.16 -10.84 9.56
C ASP A 60 12.45 -11.69 9.38
N ASN A 61 13.57 -11.03 9.18
CA ASN A 61 14.86 -11.72 8.98
C ASN A 61 15.36 -12.44 10.25
N GLU A 62 14.80 -12.14 11.41
CA GLU A 62 15.11 -12.74 12.70
C GLU A 62 14.18 -13.91 13.05
N GLY A 63 13.19 -14.18 12.20
CA GLY A 63 12.19 -15.24 12.40
C GLY A 63 11.00 -14.82 13.27
N ASN A 64 10.86 -13.54 13.61
CA ASN A 64 9.70 -13.05 14.35
C ASN A 64 8.52 -12.84 13.40
N ARG A 65 7.33 -13.25 13.83
CA ARG A 65 6.13 -13.07 13.02
C ARG A 65 5.77 -11.59 12.91
N ILE A 66 5.65 -11.10 11.67
CA ILE A 66 5.08 -9.80 11.36
C ILE A 66 3.65 -9.98 10.84
N ARG A 67 2.79 -9.00 11.12
CA ARG A 67 1.36 -9.07 10.81
C ARG A 67 0.95 -7.91 9.91
N GLY A 68 0.04 -8.19 8.99
CA GLY A 68 -0.62 -7.16 8.19
C GLY A 68 -1.44 -6.24 9.10
N ASN A 69 -1.45 -4.94 8.80
CA ASN A 69 -2.36 -3.99 9.41
C ASN A 69 -3.81 -4.23 8.94
N VAL A 70 -4.76 -3.42 9.39
CA VAL A 70 -6.19 -3.56 9.04
C VAL A 70 -6.43 -3.48 7.54
N CYS A 71 -5.72 -2.61 6.84
CA CYS A 71 -5.86 -2.39 5.40
C CYS A 71 -4.96 -3.29 4.55
N LEU A 72 -4.04 -4.05 5.16
CA LEU A 72 -3.14 -5.04 4.56
C LEU A 72 -2.00 -4.45 3.68
N GLU A 73 -1.78 -3.15 3.69
CA GLU A 73 -0.72 -2.52 2.90
C GLU A 73 0.66 -2.59 3.56
N VAL A 74 0.73 -2.81 4.88
CA VAL A 74 2.00 -2.91 5.61
C VAL A 74 2.03 -4.14 6.52
N TYR A 75 3.23 -4.66 6.75
CA TYR A 75 3.49 -5.69 7.75
C TYR A 75 4.25 -5.08 8.91
N LEU A 76 3.74 -5.30 10.11
CA LEU A 76 4.21 -4.68 11.34
C LEU A 76 4.67 -5.74 12.36
N PRO A 77 5.74 -5.47 13.13
CA PRO A 77 6.02 -6.21 14.35
C PRO A 77 4.92 -5.95 15.38
N SER A 78 4.88 -6.73 16.45
CA SER A 78 3.99 -6.44 17.58
C SER A 78 4.28 -5.05 18.13
N ARG A 79 3.25 -4.24 18.36
CA ARG A 79 3.34 -2.84 18.80
C ARG A 79 4.02 -1.88 17.81
N GLY A 80 4.19 -2.29 16.55
CA GLY A 80 4.70 -1.42 15.50
C GLY A 80 3.70 -0.33 15.12
N THR A 81 4.20 0.81 14.66
CA THR A 81 3.41 1.97 14.24
C THR A 81 3.13 1.94 12.74
N CYS A 82 1.86 2.03 12.35
CA CYS A 82 1.46 2.17 10.94
C CYS A 82 1.50 3.66 10.54
N LEU A 83 2.69 4.17 10.25
CA LEU A 83 2.89 5.56 9.86
C LEU A 83 2.96 5.68 8.34
N LEU A 84 2.00 6.42 7.76
CA LEU A 84 1.79 6.53 6.33
C LEU A 84 1.78 8.01 5.88
N GLN A 85 2.29 8.24 4.68
CA GLN A 85 2.16 9.50 3.94
C GLN A 85 1.96 9.20 2.45
N HIS A 86 1.24 10.05 1.73
CA HIS A 86 0.96 9.84 0.30
C HIS A 86 1.24 11.11 -0.50
N CYS A 87 2.02 10.95 -1.58
CA CYS A 87 2.23 12.01 -2.56
C CYS A 87 0.96 12.16 -3.40
N ASN A 88 0.42 13.37 -3.49
CA ASN A 88 -0.68 13.66 -4.41
C ASN A 88 -0.13 13.92 -5.83
N LEU A 89 -0.06 12.87 -6.64
CA LEU A 89 0.44 12.95 -8.01
C LEU A 89 -0.44 13.83 -8.91
N GLY A 90 -1.75 13.90 -8.63
CA GLY A 90 -2.67 14.77 -9.37
C GLY A 90 -2.34 16.26 -9.22
N ALA A 91 -1.70 16.64 -8.13
CA ALA A 91 -1.28 18.02 -7.85
C ALA A 91 0.19 18.29 -8.18
N CYS A 92 0.91 17.35 -8.80
CA CYS A 92 2.30 17.54 -9.23
C CYS A 92 2.38 18.02 -10.67
N GLU A 93 3.23 19.00 -10.93
CA GLU A 93 3.77 19.21 -12.27
C GLU A 93 4.76 18.10 -12.61
N PHE A 94 5.00 17.87 -13.89
CA PHE A 94 5.87 16.79 -14.36
C PHE A 94 7.25 16.76 -13.68
N ASP A 95 7.92 17.91 -13.64
CA ASP A 95 9.26 18.04 -13.08
C ASP A 95 9.29 17.99 -11.54
N ASP A 96 8.15 18.19 -10.89
CA ASP A 96 8.01 18.16 -9.44
C ASP A 96 7.77 16.75 -8.87
N ILE A 97 7.44 15.79 -9.71
CA ILE A 97 7.13 14.41 -9.28
C ILE A 97 8.28 13.81 -8.42
N PRO A 98 9.55 13.85 -8.85
CA PRO A 98 10.63 13.30 -8.01
C PRO A 98 10.77 14.03 -6.68
N ARG A 99 10.58 15.36 -6.66
CA ARG A 99 10.64 16.16 -5.44
C ARG A 99 9.53 15.80 -4.46
N ALA A 100 8.31 15.53 -4.93
CA ALA A 100 7.22 15.11 -4.07
C ALA A 100 7.54 13.81 -3.30
N PHE A 101 8.16 12.83 -3.94
CA PHE A 101 8.59 11.60 -3.29
C PHE A 101 9.75 11.82 -2.31
N THR A 102 10.76 12.63 -2.68
CA THR A 102 11.91 12.90 -1.81
C THR A 102 11.51 13.68 -0.57
N GLN A 103 10.74 14.73 -0.75
CA GLN A 103 10.22 15.54 0.36
C GLN A 103 9.29 14.72 1.24
N GLY A 104 8.35 13.96 0.64
CA GLY A 104 7.45 13.10 1.39
C GLY A 104 8.17 12.05 2.23
N MET A 105 9.23 11.42 1.72
CA MET A 105 10.02 10.47 2.49
C MET A 105 10.81 11.14 3.62
N GLN A 106 11.41 12.31 3.34
CA GLN A 106 12.12 13.08 4.36
C GLN A 106 11.20 13.41 5.54
N GLU A 107 10.06 14.03 5.27
CA GLU A 107 9.07 14.43 6.27
C GLU A 107 8.55 13.22 7.06
N LEU A 108 8.28 12.11 6.36
CA LEU A 108 7.77 10.88 6.98
C LEU A 108 8.81 10.25 7.91
N CYS A 109 10.08 10.20 7.52
CA CYS A 109 11.16 9.69 8.37
C CYS A 109 11.41 10.59 9.58
N GLU A 110 11.35 11.90 9.41
CA GLU A 110 11.47 12.86 10.51
C GLU A 110 10.30 12.73 11.50
N LEU A 111 9.08 12.56 10.98
CA LEU A 111 7.91 12.32 11.81
C LEU A 111 8.04 10.99 12.57
N HIS A 112 8.51 9.93 11.91
CA HIS A 112 8.76 8.64 12.52
C HIS A 112 9.71 8.75 13.73
N GLY A 113 10.76 9.55 13.64
CA GLY A 113 11.69 9.78 14.75
C GLY A 113 11.07 10.44 15.99
N ARG A 114 9.85 10.97 15.85
CA ARG A 114 9.07 11.60 16.93
C ARG A 114 7.95 10.72 17.47
N THR A 115 7.77 9.51 16.90
CA THR A 115 6.76 8.53 17.32
C THR A 115 7.31 7.53 18.33
N GLY A 116 6.45 6.69 18.90
CA GLY A 116 6.85 5.66 19.85
C GLY A 116 7.42 6.22 21.17
N ILE A 117 7.16 7.48 21.44
CA ILE A 117 7.68 8.18 22.59
C ILE A 117 6.76 7.91 23.78
N GLY A 118 7.33 7.38 24.85
CA GLY A 118 6.67 7.21 26.12
C GLY A 118 6.92 5.85 26.75
N ASP A 119 6.87 5.82 28.06
CA ASP A 119 7.10 4.63 28.86
C ASP A 119 5.87 3.72 28.96
N SER A 120 4.79 4.03 28.22
CA SER A 120 3.55 3.25 28.23
C SER A 120 3.69 1.82 27.71
N GLY A 121 4.72 1.56 26.91
CA GLY A 121 4.94 0.26 26.26
C GLY A 121 3.89 -0.11 25.19
N GLU A 122 3.01 0.82 24.81
CA GLU A 122 1.99 0.61 23.78
C GLU A 122 2.60 0.46 22.40
N TYR A 123 3.63 1.24 22.10
CA TYR A 123 4.35 1.23 20.83
C TYR A 123 5.82 0.88 21.03
N LEU A 124 6.43 0.34 19.97
CA LEU A 124 7.87 0.16 19.94
C LEU A 124 8.56 1.51 19.80
N PRO A 125 9.76 1.67 20.41
CA PRO A 125 10.60 2.84 20.16
C PRO A 125 10.95 2.98 18.67
N SER A 126 11.12 4.20 18.20
CA SER A 126 11.42 4.50 16.80
C SER A 126 12.78 3.96 16.32
N ASP A 127 13.70 3.69 17.22
CA ASP A 127 14.99 3.04 16.93
C ASP A 127 14.87 1.52 16.73
N THR A 128 13.78 0.92 17.17
CA THR A 128 13.47 -0.50 17.03
C THR A 128 12.46 -0.73 15.88
N ASP A 129 11.41 0.08 15.80
CA ASP A 129 10.38 0.01 14.76
C ASP A 129 10.81 0.83 13.53
N ARG A 130 11.63 0.24 12.67
CA ARG A 130 12.27 0.87 11.50
C ARG A 130 11.44 0.71 10.25
N GLN A 131 10.23 1.25 10.23
CA GLN A 131 9.34 1.20 9.06
C GLN A 131 8.43 2.39 8.96
N VAL A 132 8.20 2.81 7.73
CA VAL A 132 7.24 3.83 7.32
C VAL A 132 6.55 3.36 6.03
N GLY A 133 5.52 4.05 5.59
CA GLY A 133 4.82 3.74 4.35
C GLY A 133 4.58 4.99 3.52
N LEU A 134 5.52 5.35 2.64
CA LEU A 134 5.27 6.37 1.63
C LEU A 134 4.53 5.74 0.45
N GLY A 135 3.40 6.31 0.10
CA GLY A 135 2.60 5.93 -1.06
C GLY A 135 2.27 7.11 -1.96
N MET A 136 1.26 6.93 -2.78
CA MET A 136 0.76 7.95 -3.69
C MET A 136 -0.76 7.90 -3.78
N LEU A 137 -1.36 8.98 -4.25
CA LEU A 137 -2.74 9.09 -4.66
C LEU A 137 -2.84 9.98 -5.90
N GLY A 138 -3.95 9.94 -6.61
CA GLY A 138 -4.21 10.78 -7.78
C GLY A 138 -3.43 10.37 -9.04
N LEU A 139 -3.00 9.12 -9.17
CA LEU A 139 -2.36 8.62 -10.39
C LEU A 139 -3.29 8.75 -11.59
N ALA A 140 -4.57 8.37 -11.46
CA ALA A 140 -5.54 8.53 -12.56
C ALA A 140 -5.67 9.99 -13.00
N ASN A 141 -5.65 10.94 -12.08
CA ASN A 141 -5.67 12.37 -12.38
C ASN A 141 -4.41 12.79 -13.16
N LEU A 142 -3.23 12.33 -12.74
CA LEU A 142 -1.99 12.58 -13.45
C LEU A 142 -2.04 12.01 -14.87
N LEU A 143 -2.43 10.75 -15.03
CA LEU A 143 -2.50 10.09 -16.33
C LEU A 143 -3.48 10.80 -17.28
N ARG A 144 -4.68 11.17 -16.79
CA ARG A 144 -5.66 11.94 -17.55
C ARG A 144 -5.07 13.24 -18.10
N ARG A 145 -4.34 13.96 -17.29
CA ARG A 145 -3.73 15.25 -17.64
C ARG A 145 -2.71 15.14 -18.77
N TYR A 146 -1.99 14.02 -18.85
CA TYR A 146 -1.02 13.76 -19.91
C TYR A 146 -1.58 12.89 -21.06
N GLY A 147 -2.89 12.59 -21.07
CA GLY A 147 -3.54 11.79 -22.10
C GLY A 147 -3.04 10.35 -22.16
N VAL A 148 -2.61 9.80 -21.01
CA VAL A 148 -2.08 8.44 -20.87
C VAL A 148 -3.14 7.52 -20.27
N THR A 149 -3.37 6.36 -20.88
CA THR A 149 -4.24 5.32 -20.31
C THR A 149 -3.48 4.45 -19.28
N TYR A 150 -4.21 3.74 -18.40
CA TYR A 150 -3.59 2.76 -17.50
C TYR A 150 -2.88 1.64 -18.25
N GLU A 151 -3.40 1.22 -19.40
CA GLU A 151 -2.76 0.22 -20.24
C GLU A 151 -1.40 0.71 -20.74
N GLN A 152 -1.35 1.90 -21.35
CA GLN A 152 -0.10 2.53 -21.80
C GLN A 152 0.89 2.73 -20.64
N PHE A 153 0.39 3.10 -19.47
CA PHE A 153 1.24 3.24 -18.28
C PHE A 153 1.80 1.89 -17.81
N GLY A 154 0.97 0.83 -17.81
CA GLY A 154 1.40 -0.53 -17.50
C GLY A 154 2.47 -1.05 -18.47
N GLU A 155 2.27 -0.86 -19.78
CA GLU A 155 3.26 -1.18 -20.82
C GLU A 155 4.58 -0.42 -20.63
N ALA A 156 4.49 0.86 -20.29
CA ALA A 156 5.65 1.70 -20.02
C ALA A 156 6.44 1.22 -18.79
N ILE A 157 5.76 0.76 -17.74
CA ILE A 157 6.41 0.13 -16.56
C ILE A 157 7.17 -1.13 -17.00
N GLU A 158 6.57 -1.97 -17.82
CA GLU A 158 7.21 -3.18 -18.33
C GLU A 158 8.44 -2.84 -19.17
N GLN A 159 8.32 -1.87 -20.07
CA GLN A 159 9.43 -1.36 -20.88
C GLN A 159 10.56 -0.78 -20.02
N TYR A 160 10.22 0.03 -19.02
CA TYR A 160 11.20 0.60 -18.09
C TYR A 160 11.97 -0.47 -17.34
N ASN A 161 11.30 -1.53 -16.88
CA ASN A 161 11.93 -2.62 -16.15
C ASN A 161 12.82 -3.49 -17.03
N ARG A 162 12.43 -3.72 -18.29
CA ARG A 162 13.20 -4.53 -19.24
C ARG A 162 14.39 -3.79 -19.87
N PHE A 163 14.23 -2.50 -20.14
CA PHE A 163 15.14 -1.73 -21.00
C PHE A 163 15.63 -0.45 -20.34
N LYS A 164 16.10 -0.54 -19.11
CA LYS A 164 16.56 0.61 -18.29
C LYS A 164 17.52 1.58 -19.01
N SER A 165 18.13 1.17 -20.11
CA SER A 165 19.13 1.95 -20.87
C SER A 165 18.64 2.47 -22.22
N LYS A 166 17.41 2.18 -22.65
CA LYS A 166 16.86 2.68 -23.92
C LYS A 166 15.65 3.54 -23.66
N PRO A 167 15.76 4.87 -23.81
CA PRO A 167 14.61 5.75 -23.64
C PRO A 167 13.60 5.47 -24.76
N PHE A 168 12.37 5.18 -24.35
CA PHE A 168 11.22 5.20 -25.24
C PHE A 168 10.63 6.60 -25.16
N HIS A 169 10.41 7.24 -26.32
CA HIS A 169 9.81 8.56 -26.38
C HIS A 169 8.29 8.47 -26.40
N SER A 170 7.69 8.23 -25.21
CA SER A 170 6.25 8.33 -25.05
C SER A 170 5.95 9.04 -23.72
N ALA A 171 4.84 9.76 -23.66
CA ALA A 171 4.41 10.44 -22.44
C ALA A 171 4.27 9.44 -21.26
N ALA A 172 3.79 8.24 -21.53
CA ALA A 172 3.68 7.19 -20.52
C ALA A 172 5.06 6.78 -19.95
N TYR A 173 6.05 6.57 -20.83
CA TYR A 173 7.40 6.20 -20.40
C TYR A 173 8.09 7.34 -19.63
N GLU A 174 7.90 8.57 -20.06
CA GLU A 174 8.45 9.74 -19.36
C GLU A 174 7.84 9.88 -17.96
N LEU A 175 6.53 9.70 -17.79
CA LEU A 175 5.88 9.67 -16.47
C LEU A 175 6.41 8.55 -15.58
N VAL A 176 6.54 7.33 -16.12
CA VAL A 176 7.14 6.20 -15.39
C VAL A 176 8.57 6.53 -14.95
N SER A 177 9.36 7.16 -15.82
CA SER A 177 10.74 7.54 -15.51
C SER A 177 10.83 8.56 -14.37
N GLN A 178 9.94 9.56 -14.36
CA GLN A 178 9.87 10.55 -13.27
C GLN A 178 9.46 9.92 -11.94
N ILE A 179 8.41 9.10 -11.95
CA ILE A 179 7.96 8.38 -10.76
C ILE A 179 9.06 7.44 -10.23
N ALA A 180 9.69 6.68 -11.12
CA ALA A 180 10.78 5.78 -10.74
C ALA A 180 12.00 6.54 -10.19
N SER A 181 12.34 7.69 -10.77
CA SER A 181 13.38 8.59 -10.25
C SER A 181 13.06 9.03 -8.83
N GLY A 182 11.84 9.51 -8.59
CA GLY A 182 11.37 9.92 -7.26
C GLY A 182 11.43 8.78 -6.23
N ILE A 183 10.93 7.61 -6.60
CA ILE A 183 10.95 6.42 -5.74
C ILE A 183 12.40 6.01 -5.39
N ASN A 184 13.31 6.01 -6.37
CA ASN A 184 14.71 5.65 -6.14
C ASN A 184 15.42 6.64 -5.21
N GLN A 185 15.18 7.94 -5.38
CA GLN A 185 15.72 8.97 -4.50
C GLN A 185 15.14 8.87 -3.09
N ALA A 186 13.82 8.69 -2.97
CA ALA A 186 13.14 8.47 -1.69
C ALA A 186 13.66 7.19 -0.98
N ALA A 187 13.94 6.13 -1.73
CA ALA A 187 14.54 4.91 -1.17
C ALA A 187 15.95 5.15 -0.61
N THR A 188 16.72 6.07 -1.19
CA THR A 188 18.02 6.46 -0.65
C THR A 188 17.85 7.19 0.68
N ILE A 189 16.95 8.15 0.76
CA ILE A 189 16.61 8.86 2.00
C ILE A 189 16.18 7.85 3.08
N ALA A 190 15.28 6.94 2.76
CA ALA A 190 14.82 5.93 3.72
C ALA A 190 15.97 5.07 4.28
N ARG A 191 16.97 4.72 3.45
CA ARG A 191 18.16 4.00 3.92
C ARG A 191 19.04 4.84 4.86
N GLU A 192 19.19 6.13 4.59
CA GLU A 192 19.92 7.07 5.46
C GLU A 192 19.29 7.13 6.86
N TYR A 193 17.95 7.01 6.93
CA TYR A 193 17.22 6.88 8.20
C TYR A 193 17.14 5.44 8.72
N ASN A 194 17.85 4.48 8.12
CA ASN A 194 17.87 3.07 8.49
C ASN A 194 16.48 2.40 8.44
N MET A 195 15.59 2.80 7.55
CA MET A 195 14.29 2.15 7.39
C MET A 195 14.44 0.80 6.69
N VAL A 196 13.86 -0.25 7.27
CA VAL A 196 13.84 -1.61 6.68
C VAL A 196 12.68 -1.79 5.70
N ARG A 197 11.61 -1.02 5.87
CA ARG A 197 10.48 -0.91 4.94
C ARG A 197 10.06 0.55 4.86
N ALA A 198 9.82 1.05 3.65
CA ALA A 198 9.62 2.48 3.46
C ALA A 198 8.43 2.86 2.55
N PHE A 199 7.87 1.92 1.80
CA PHE A 199 6.80 2.20 0.85
C PHE A 199 5.57 1.36 1.11
N ALA A 200 4.39 1.97 0.92
CA ALA A 200 3.10 1.30 1.00
C ALA A 200 2.05 2.04 0.16
N ILE A 201 1.26 1.31 -0.59
CA ILE A 201 0.08 1.85 -1.25
C ILE A 201 -1.13 1.55 -0.39
N ALA A 202 -1.57 2.54 0.38
CA ALA A 202 -2.73 2.41 1.24
C ALA A 202 -4.04 2.79 0.51
N PRO A 203 -5.20 2.38 1.01
CA PRO A 203 -6.49 2.77 0.42
C PRO A 203 -6.72 4.28 0.37
N THR A 204 -6.32 5.02 1.39
CA THR A 204 -6.35 6.50 1.49
C THR A 204 -7.61 7.18 0.96
N ALA A 205 -8.76 6.51 1.00
CA ALA A 205 -10.00 7.01 0.40
C ALA A 205 -10.38 8.42 0.89
N SER A 206 -10.39 8.63 2.21
CA SER A 206 -10.72 9.93 2.80
C SER A 206 -9.71 11.03 2.42
N CYS A 207 -8.43 10.71 2.34
CA CYS A 207 -7.39 11.67 1.95
C CYS A 207 -7.54 12.04 0.47
N SER A 208 -7.73 11.06 -0.41
CA SER A 208 -7.90 11.30 -1.84
C SER A 208 -9.15 12.15 -2.13
N TYR A 209 -10.29 11.85 -1.49
CA TYR A 209 -11.53 12.59 -1.70
C TYR A 209 -11.49 14.05 -1.19
N ARG A 210 -10.58 14.36 -0.28
CA ARG A 210 -10.32 15.74 0.20
C ARG A 210 -9.23 16.45 -0.60
N SER A 211 -8.54 15.73 -1.45
CA SER A 211 -7.46 16.26 -2.29
C SER A 211 -7.99 16.61 -3.67
N VAL A 212 -7.44 17.64 -4.26
CA VAL A 212 -7.73 18.04 -5.64
C VAL A 212 -6.45 17.99 -6.48
N ASP A 213 -6.62 17.76 -7.78
CA ASP A 213 -5.56 17.89 -8.76
C ASP A 213 -5.37 19.35 -9.19
N LEU A 214 -4.43 19.61 -10.08
CA LEU A 214 -4.14 20.96 -10.56
C LEU A 214 -5.29 21.58 -11.38
N ASP A 215 -6.21 20.78 -11.87
CA ASP A 215 -7.40 21.24 -12.61
C ASP A 215 -8.62 21.40 -11.68
N GLY A 216 -8.47 21.14 -10.38
CA GLY A 216 -9.53 21.25 -9.37
C GLY A 216 -10.44 20.02 -9.24
N TYR A 217 -10.13 18.90 -9.89
CA TYR A 217 -10.89 17.66 -9.75
C TYR A 217 -10.42 16.86 -8.54
N THR A 218 -11.37 16.19 -7.90
CA THR A 218 -11.08 15.28 -6.78
C THR A 218 -10.10 14.18 -7.22
N CYS A 219 -9.09 13.93 -6.39
CA CYS A 219 -8.12 12.87 -6.63
C CYS A 219 -8.68 11.48 -6.36
N THR A 220 -8.21 10.50 -7.12
CA THR A 220 -8.57 9.10 -6.92
C THR A 220 -7.61 8.42 -5.93
N PRO A 221 -8.11 7.46 -5.12
CA PRO A 221 -7.24 6.55 -4.38
C PRO A 221 -6.63 5.51 -5.33
N GLU A 222 -5.43 5.01 -5.02
CA GLU A 222 -4.77 4.00 -5.87
C GLU A 222 -5.33 2.59 -5.67
N ILE A 223 -5.78 2.28 -4.47
CA ILE A 223 -6.55 1.06 -4.21
C ILE A 223 -8.03 1.41 -4.31
N ALA A 224 -8.49 1.53 -5.53
CA ALA A 224 -9.91 1.59 -5.84
C ALA A 224 -10.33 0.30 -6.55
N PRO A 225 -11.54 -0.22 -6.30
CA PRO A 225 -12.07 -1.29 -7.14
C PRO A 225 -12.08 -0.80 -8.59
N PRO A 226 -11.62 -1.59 -9.57
CA PRO A 226 -11.57 -1.20 -10.98
C PRO A 226 -12.96 -0.99 -11.61
N ILE A 227 -14.02 -1.02 -10.81
CA ILE A 227 -15.41 -1.01 -11.22
C ILE A 227 -15.85 0.31 -11.82
N SER A 228 -15.14 1.41 -11.63
CA SER A 228 -15.62 2.71 -12.07
C SER A 228 -14.58 3.54 -12.81
N GLN A 229 -13.82 2.91 -13.63
CA GLN A 229 -13.00 3.63 -14.60
C GLN A 229 -13.82 4.15 -15.80
N THR A 230 -15.11 3.97 -15.75
CA THR A 230 -16.09 4.59 -16.63
C THR A 230 -16.75 5.79 -15.95
N VAL A 231 -15.95 6.73 -15.54
CA VAL A 231 -16.44 8.05 -15.18
C VAL A 231 -15.85 9.04 -16.14
#